data_9d0dd3ad0d4ce2886af8dd5f8105c02a
#
_entry.id   9d0dd3ad0d4ce2886af8dd5f8105c02a
#
_cell.length_a   1.000
_cell.length_b   1.000
_cell.length_c   1.000
_cell.angle_alpha   90.00
_cell.angle_beta   90.00
_cell.angle_gamma   90.00
#
_symmetry.space_group_name_H-M   'P 1'
#
loop_
_entity.id
_entity.type
_entity.pdbx_description
1 polymer ?
#
loop_
_entity_poly.entity_id
_entity_poly.type
_entity_poly.pdbx_seq_one_letter_code
_entity_poly.pdbx_strand_id
1 'polypeptide(L)' 'MSTTVDPTGVSLSEKQRRILEFLKERADEQTYFKSRLIADELDMSAKEVGTNMTAIERGDFEVSVEKWGYSSSTTWMVT' A
#
# COMPACT_ATOMS: atom_id res chain seq x y z
N MET A 1 -6.61 -15.75 18.62
CA MET A 1 -6.34 -14.93 17.48
C MET A 1 -7.60 -14.71 16.65
N SER A 2 -7.89 -13.53 16.37
CA SER A 2 -9.07 -13.26 15.60
C SER A 2 -8.68 -12.88 14.18
N THR A 3 -9.43 -13.37 13.25
CA THR A 3 -9.29 -12.94 11.88
C THR A 3 -10.25 -11.81 11.68
N THR A 4 -9.72 -10.66 11.36
CA THR A 4 -10.58 -9.53 11.07
C THR A 4 -11.06 -9.66 9.64
N VAL A 5 -12.36 -9.86 9.50
CA VAL A 5 -12.95 -9.93 8.17
C VAL A 5 -13.60 -8.59 7.91
N ASP A 6 -13.15 -7.95 6.85
CA ASP A 6 -13.72 -6.70 6.41
C ASP A 6 -15.19 -6.92 6.04
N PRO A 7 -16.08 -5.96 6.34
CA PRO A 7 -17.49 -6.08 5.95
C PRO A 7 -17.70 -6.32 4.46
N THR A 8 -16.72 -5.96 3.64
CA THR A 8 -16.80 -6.23 2.20
C THR A 8 -16.42 -7.66 1.85
N GLY A 9 -15.99 -8.43 2.84
CA GLY A 9 -15.57 -9.80 2.61
C GLY A 9 -14.09 -9.92 2.28
N VAL A 10 -13.35 -8.83 2.28
CA VAL A 10 -11.93 -8.84 1.99
C VAL A 10 -11.16 -8.89 3.30
N SER A 11 -10.20 -9.81 3.37
CA SER A 11 -9.35 -9.96 4.53
C SER A 11 -8.04 -9.24 4.29
N LEU A 12 -7.70 -8.31 5.16
CA LEU A 12 -6.45 -7.55 5.07
C LEU A 12 -5.46 -8.08 6.08
N SER A 13 -4.21 -8.29 5.63
CA SER A 13 -3.15 -8.58 6.56
C SER A 13 -2.82 -7.30 7.33
N GLU A 14 -2.14 -7.46 8.45
CA GLU A 14 -1.74 -6.31 9.25
C GLU A 14 -0.83 -5.37 8.45
N LYS A 15 0.07 -5.95 7.67
CA LYS A 15 0.98 -5.15 6.85
C LYS A 15 0.24 -4.38 5.77
N GLN A 16 -0.73 -5.01 5.14
CA GLN A 16 -1.55 -4.33 4.13
C GLN A 16 -2.32 -3.17 4.75
N ARG A 17 -2.87 -3.39 5.94
CA ARG A 17 -3.61 -2.35 6.63
C ARG A 17 -2.70 -1.17 6.98
N ARG A 18 -1.49 -1.45 7.47
CA ARG A 18 -0.56 -0.39 7.81
C ARG A 18 -0.18 0.45 6.60
N ILE A 19 0.05 -0.22 5.46
CA ILE A 19 0.37 0.48 4.23
C ILE A 19 -0.82 1.31 3.78
N LEU A 20 -2.00 0.72 3.81
CA LEU A 20 -3.21 1.42 3.37
C LEU A 20 -3.46 2.68 4.20
N GLU A 21 -3.32 2.57 5.51
CA GLU A 21 -3.51 3.73 6.38
C GLU A 21 -2.46 4.80 6.13
N PHE A 22 -1.23 4.39 5.90
CA PHE A 22 -0.17 5.32 5.57
C PHE A 22 -0.49 6.09 4.28
N LEU A 23 -0.96 5.38 3.26
CA LEU A 23 -1.31 6.00 2.00
C LEU A 23 -2.49 6.96 2.16
N LYS A 24 -3.47 6.57 2.94
CA LYS A 24 -4.64 7.43 3.14
C LYS A 24 -4.26 8.73 3.85
N GLU A 25 -3.34 8.66 4.80
CA GLU A 25 -2.91 9.85 5.50
C GLU A 25 -2.09 10.78 4.62
N ARG A 26 -1.32 10.21 3.69
CA ARG A 26 -0.40 11.00 2.89
C ARG A 26 -0.94 11.39 1.54
N ALA A 27 -2.03 10.79 1.09
CA ALA A 27 -2.56 11.01 -0.25
C ALA A 27 -2.98 12.45 -0.48
N ASP A 28 -3.33 13.18 0.57
CA ASP A 28 -3.70 14.60 0.45
C ASP A 28 -2.50 15.48 0.11
N GLU A 29 -1.31 15.03 0.48
CA GLU A 29 -0.12 15.83 0.31
C GLU A 29 0.79 15.30 -0.79
N GLN A 30 0.64 14.04 -1.15
CA GLN A 30 1.58 13.37 -2.02
C GLN A 30 0.84 12.38 -2.92
N THR A 31 1.18 12.40 -4.20
CA THR A 31 0.55 11.50 -5.16
C THR A 31 1.46 10.31 -5.48
N TYR A 32 2.76 10.54 -5.54
CA TYR A 32 3.70 9.50 -5.94
C TYR A 32 4.49 9.02 -4.74
N PHE A 33 4.56 7.71 -4.60
CA PHE A 33 5.23 7.06 -3.47
C PHE A 33 6.18 6.00 -4.00
N LYS A 34 7.43 6.06 -3.56
CA LYS A 34 8.38 5.01 -3.90
C LYS A 34 8.28 3.90 -2.88
N SER A 35 8.42 2.65 -3.34
CA SER A 35 8.39 1.51 -2.43
C SER A 35 9.41 1.66 -1.30
N ARG A 36 10.59 2.20 -1.62
CA ARG A 36 11.62 2.41 -0.61
C ARG A 36 11.17 3.37 0.49
N LEU A 37 10.48 4.43 0.07
CA LEU A 37 9.98 5.40 1.04
C LEU A 37 8.97 4.77 1.99
N ILE A 38 8.04 4.02 1.43
CA ILE A 38 7.03 3.34 2.25
C ILE A 38 7.71 2.34 3.18
N ALA A 39 8.67 1.60 2.67
CA ALA A 39 9.40 0.62 3.45
C ALA A 39 10.11 1.27 4.63
N ASP A 40 10.77 2.39 4.39
CA ASP A 40 11.47 3.12 5.45
C ASP A 40 10.50 3.60 6.51
N GLU A 41 9.38 4.17 6.08
CA GLU A 41 8.42 4.75 7.02
C GLU A 41 7.76 3.70 7.88
N LEU A 42 7.54 2.52 7.33
CA LEU A 42 6.79 1.47 8.01
C LEU A 42 7.67 0.34 8.53
N ASP A 43 8.98 0.49 8.40
CA ASP A 43 9.93 -0.51 8.88
C ASP A 43 9.67 -1.87 8.23
N MET A 44 9.56 -1.86 6.93
CA MET A 44 9.35 -3.05 6.12
C MET A 44 10.41 -3.12 5.04
N SER A 45 10.55 -4.29 4.40
CA SER A 45 11.42 -4.40 3.24
C SER A 45 10.70 -3.86 2.02
N ALA A 46 11.48 -3.41 1.03
CA ALA A 46 10.89 -2.92 -0.22
C ALA A 46 10.11 -4.03 -0.92
N LYS A 47 10.57 -5.26 -0.78
CA LYS A 47 9.89 -6.40 -1.38
C LYS A 47 8.51 -6.61 -0.74
N GLU A 48 8.44 -6.49 0.58
CA GLU A 48 7.17 -6.62 1.27
C GLU A 48 6.20 -5.52 0.83
N VAL A 49 6.70 -4.30 0.71
CA VAL A 49 5.88 -3.19 0.26
C VAL A 49 5.35 -3.46 -1.14
N GLY A 50 6.23 -3.89 -2.05
CA GLY A 50 5.82 -4.16 -3.41
C GLY A 50 4.73 -5.21 -3.50
N THR A 51 4.89 -6.30 -2.76
CA THR A 51 3.91 -7.37 -2.76
C THR A 51 2.57 -6.89 -2.22
N ASN A 52 2.60 -6.13 -1.13
CA ASN A 52 1.36 -5.66 -0.52
C ASN A 52 0.71 -4.54 -1.35
N MET A 53 1.51 -3.70 -2.00
CA MET A 53 0.97 -2.67 -2.86
C MET A 53 0.22 -3.29 -4.05
N THR A 54 0.75 -4.38 -4.60
CA THR A 54 0.07 -5.09 -5.68
C THR A 54 -1.28 -5.62 -5.20
N ALA A 55 -1.32 -6.15 -3.99
CA ALA A 55 -2.57 -6.64 -3.42
C ALA A 55 -3.58 -5.50 -3.23
N ILE A 56 -3.10 -4.34 -2.77
CA ILE A 56 -3.96 -3.18 -2.58
C ILE A 56 -4.47 -2.67 -3.93
N GLU A 57 -3.61 -2.69 -4.94
CA GLU A 57 -4.00 -2.26 -6.28
C GLU A 57 -5.17 -3.07 -6.81
N ARG A 58 -5.17 -4.37 -6.52
CA ARG A 58 -6.22 -5.27 -7.00
C ARG A 58 -7.48 -5.18 -6.18
N GLY A 59 -7.40 -4.64 -4.97
CA GLY A 59 -8.54 -4.54 -4.10
C GLY A 59 -9.37 -3.31 -4.39
N ASP A 60 -10.52 -3.23 -3.74
CA ASP A 60 -11.41 -2.09 -3.88
C ASP A 60 -11.39 -1.31 -2.58
N PHE A 61 -10.38 -0.48 -2.43
CA PHE A 61 -10.19 0.30 -1.21
C PHE A 61 -10.45 1.78 -1.47
N GLU A 62 -10.34 2.58 -0.41
CA GLU A 62 -10.64 4.00 -0.52
C GLU A 62 -9.64 4.75 -1.37
N VAL A 63 -8.45 4.21 -1.55
CA VAL A 63 -7.44 4.83 -2.40
C VAL A 63 -7.22 3.97 -3.62
N SER A 64 -6.91 4.62 -4.73
CA SER A 64 -6.51 3.94 -5.97
C SER A 64 -5.01 3.92 -6.06
N VAL A 65 -4.45 2.77 -6.35
CA VAL A 65 -3.00 2.58 -6.44
C VAL A 65 -2.68 2.08 -7.82
N GLU A 66 -1.71 2.70 -8.46
CA GLU A 66 -1.29 2.30 -9.80
C GLU A 66 0.23 2.31 -9.88
N LYS A 67 0.79 1.25 -10.43
CA LYS A 67 2.24 1.17 -10.60
C LYS A 67 2.65 2.16 -11.69
N TRP A 68 3.56 3.05 -11.36
CA TRP A 68 3.91 4.15 -12.24
C TRP A 68 5.26 3.98 -12.93
N GLY A 69 6.28 3.55 -12.22
CA GLY A 69 7.61 3.42 -12.77
C GLY A 69 8.27 2.12 -12.43
N TYR A 70 9.23 1.71 -13.26
CA TYR A 70 9.88 0.42 -13.13
C TYR A 70 11.40 0.49 -13.04
N SER A 71 11.94 1.67 -12.80
CA SER A 71 13.40 1.78 -12.77
C SER A 71 13.92 1.14 -11.47
N SER A 72 15.03 1.60 -10.94
CA SER A 72 15.66 0.95 -9.80
C SER A 72 14.74 0.77 -8.60
N SER A 73 13.68 1.56 -8.50
CA SER A 73 12.68 1.36 -7.46
C SER A 73 11.31 1.65 -8.04
N THR A 74 10.34 0.85 -7.63
CA THR A 74 8.97 1.03 -8.10
C THR A 74 8.35 2.28 -7.49
N THR A 75 7.71 3.08 -8.32
CA THR A 75 6.95 4.24 -7.88
C THR A 75 5.47 3.93 -8.05
N TRP A 76 4.68 4.30 -7.08
CA TRP A 76 3.24 4.07 -7.09
C TRP A 76 2.52 5.40 -7.09
N MET A 77 1.51 5.50 -7.94
CA MET A 77 0.63 6.67 -7.96
C MET A 77 -0.61 6.33 -7.14
N VAL A 78 -0.90 7.20 -6.19
CA VAL A 78 -2.02 6.99 -5.26
C VAL A 78 -2.98 8.16 -5.37
N THR A 79 -4.23 7.86 -5.63
CA THR A 79 -5.25 8.91 -5.74
C THR A 79 -6.52 8.60 -4.96
#